data_2a247fbe013b175de15927e9c77504c7
#
_entry.id   2a247fbe013b175de15927e9c77504c7
#
_cell.length_a   1.000
_cell.length_b   1.000
_cell.length_c   1.000
_cell.angle_alpha   90.00
_cell.angle_beta   90.00
_cell.angle_gamma   90.00
#
_symmetry.space_group_name_H-M   'P 1'
#
loop_
_entity.id
_entity.type
_entity.pdbx_description
1 polymer ?
#
loop_
_entity_poly.entity_id
_entity_poly.type
_entity_poly.pdbx_seq_one_letter_code
_entity_poly.pdbx_strand_id
1 'polypeptide(L)'
;MDIDAIKSRLNQLQTTTTNSFWKPQPGKSQVRIVPYLHDKANPFSELFFHYSLVPNKTVLSPLSFGRPDPVQQFADKLKSSGNKDEWIQGKRIEPKMRTFVPVIVRGEESEGVKFWGFGKTVYQELLGIIADPDYGDISDASNGRDIVVERQTPAEAGNQYGKTTIRVKPNQTALSDDSNQLEKLLNEQPNIGELYAEPTYDELKEHLAGFLNPNDVEETSAKEPEMVTTEKSSNVEDDFDKLFNS
;
A
#
# COMPACT_ATOMS: atom_id res chain seq x y z
N MET A 1 -18.27 -0.61 -33.63
CA MET A 1 -17.61 -0.69 -32.33
C MET A 1 -17.40 -2.18 -32.04
N ASP A 2 -16.18 -2.63 -31.82
CA ASP A 2 -15.86 -4.04 -31.56
C ASP A 2 -16.03 -4.32 -30.07
N ILE A 3 -17.17 -4.92 -29.72
CA ILE A 3 -17.55 -5.22 -28.32
C ILE A 3 -16.64 -6.30 -27.75
N ASP A 4 -16.15 -7.23 -28.56
CA ASP A 4 -15.29 -8.31 -28.09
C ASP A 4 -13.88 -7.80 -27.79
N ALA A 5 -13.35 -6.85 -28.56
CA ALA A 5 -12.12 -6.14 -28.23
C ALA A 5 -12.24 -5.33 -26.93
N ILE A 6 -13.39 -4.68 -26.69
CA ILE A 6 -13.65 -3.94 -25.45
C ILE A 6 -13.74 -4.89 -24.24
N LYS A 7 -14.47 -6.01 -24.38
CA LYS A 7 -14.55 -7.04 -23.33
C LYS A 7 -13.18 -7.67 -23.03
N SER A 8 -12.41 -7.96 -24.06
CA SER A 8 -11.03 -8.47 -23.90
C SER A 8 -10.16 -7.48 -23.14
N ARG A 9 -10.26 -6.19 -23.47
CA ARG A 9 -9.53 -5.13 -22.78
C ARG A 9 -10.00 -4.94 -21.33
N LEU A 10 -11.30 -5.01 -21.08
CA LEU A 10 -11.87 -4.95 -19.73
C LEU A 10 -11.38 -6.13 -18.88
N ASN A 11 -11.40 -7.35 -19.42
CA ASN A 11 -10.90 -8.54 -18.74
C ASN A 11 -9.38 -8.43 -18.46
N GLN A 12 -8.60 -7.93 -19.42
CA GLN A 12 -7.18 -7.67 -19.23
C GLN A 12 -6.94 -6.67 -18.07
N LEU A 13 -7.66 -5.56 -18.06
CA LEU A 13 -7.52 -4.55 -17.01
C LEU A 13 -7.91 -5.10 -15.63
N GLN A 14 -8.99 -5.87 -15.54
CA GLN A 14 -9.43 -6.51 -14.30
C GLN A 14 -8.46 -7.58 -13.82
N THR A 15 -7.97 -8.43 -14.72
CA THR A 15 -7.00 -9.49 -14.42
C THR A 15 -5.64 -8.88 -14.05
N THR A 16 -5.19 -7.84 -14.74
CA THR A 16 -3.93 -7.15 -14.47
C THR A 16 -3.93 -6.57 -13.06
N THR A 17 -5.00 -5.92 -12.63
CA THR A 17 -5.08 -5.33 -11.29
C THR A 17 -5.04 -6.40 -10.19
N THR A 18 -5.76 -7.51 -10.37
CA THR A 18 -5.82 -8.58 -9.37
C THR A 18 -4.50 -9.37 -9.27
N ASN A 19 -3.78 -9.50 -10.38
CA ASN A 19 -2.53 -10.28 -10.46
C ASN A 19 -1.26 -9.44 -10.24
N SER A 20 -1.40 -8.11 -10.14
CA SER A 20 -0.24 -7.21 -10.00
C SER A 20 0.36 -7.16 -8.59
N PHE A 21 -0.30 -7.77 -7.60
CA PHE A 21 0.17 -7.76 -6.22
C PHE A 21 0.50 -9.16 -5.72
N TRP A 22 1.64 -9.25 -5.04
CA TRP A 22 2.01 -10.44 -4.30
C TRP A 22 1.90 -10.21 -2.79
N LYS A 23 1.32 -11.17 -2.10
CA LYS A 23 1.23 -11.22 -0.63
C LYS A 23 1.89 -12.49 -0.14
N PRO A 24 2.89 -12.40 0.77
CA PRO A 24 3.51 -13.58 1.33
C PRO A 24 2.49 -14.44 2.04
N GLN A 25 2.42 -15.71 1.66
CA GLN A 25 1.65 -16.73 2.37
C GLN A 25 2.36 -17.13 3.66
N PRO A 26 1.63 -17.68 4.66
CA PRO A 26 2.27 -18.23 5.85
C PRO A 26 3.38 -19.22 5.49
N GLY A 27 4.51 -19.11 6.18
CA GLY A 27 5.72 -19.87 5.88
C GLY A 27 6.76 -19.07 5.11
N LYS A 28 7.58 -19.76 4.32
CA LYS A 28 8.71 -19.17 3.60
C LYS A 28 8.45 -19.09 2.11
N SER A 29 8.67 -17.91 1.57
CA SER A 29 8.69 -17.64 0.12
C SER A 29 10.04 -17.07 -0.26
N GLN A 30 10.46 -17.25 -1.50
CA GLN A 30 11.68 -16.65 -2.03
C GLN A 30 11.29 -15.68 -3.14
N VAL A 31 11.75 -14.44 -3.03
CA VAL A 31 11.50 -13.39 -4.03
C VAL A 31 12.80 -12.75 -4.47
N ARG A 32 12.78 -12.14 -5.64
CA ARG A 32 13.83 -11.28 -6.15
C ARG A 32 13.28 -9.90 -6.46
N ILE A 33 13.89 -8.87 -5.92
CA ILE A 33 13.59 -7.49 -6.32
C ILE A 33 14.06 -7.29 -7.76
N VAL A 34 13.20 -6.65 -8.55
CA VAL A 34 13.47 -6.35 -9.96
C VAL A 34 13.76 -4.85 -10.08
N PRO A 35 14.76 -4.42 -10.87
CA PRO A 35 14.92 -3.00 -11.20
C PRO A 35 13.61 -2.44 -11.75
N TYR A 36 13.15 -1.31 -11.20
CA TYR A 36 11.84 -0.78 -11.56
C TYR A 36 11.89 0.00 -12.88
N LEU A 37 11.04 -0.38 -13.83
CA LEU A 37 11.00 0.25 -15.16
C LEU A 37 10.65 1.73 -15.11
N HIS A 38 9.73 2.11 -14.21
CA HIS A 38 9.19 3.48 -14.11
C HIS A 38 9.99 4.39 -13.16
N ASP A 39 10.92 3.83 -12.37
CA ASP A 39 11.91 4.57 -11.59
C ASP A 39 13.21 3.76 -11.50
N LYS A 40 14.15 4.06 -12.37
CA LYS A 40 15.44 3.35 -12.45
C LYS A 40 16.39 3.66 -11.29
N ALA A 41 16.17 4.76 -10.58
CA ALA A 41 17.01 5.17 -9.47
C ALA A 41 16.61 4.51 -8.15
N ASN A 42 15.32 4.18 -8.01
CA ASN A 42 14.77 3.64 -6.76
C ASN A 42 13.65 2.63 -7.07
N PRO A 43 13.81 1.33 -6.76
CA PRO A 43 12.76 0.36 -6.98
C PRO A 43 11.60 0.47 -5.96
N PHE A 44 11.75 1.26 -4.90
CA PHE A 44 10.75 1.40 -3.85
C PHE A 44 9.80 2.56 -4.14
N SER A 45 8.50 2.28 -4.15
CA SER A 45 7.46 3.28 -4.28
C SER A 45 6.73 3.45 -2.94
N GLU A 46 6.77 4.65 -2.38
CA GLU A 46 6.09 4.99 -1.13
C GLU A 46 4.73 5.59 -1.42
N LEU A 47 3.66 4.89 -1.04
CA LEU A 47 2.30 5.37 -1.16
C LEU A 47 1.66 5.52 0.21
N PHE A 48 0.79 6.49 0.35
CA PHE A 48 0.07 6.80 1.59
C PHE A 48 -1.40 6.43 1.44
N PHE A 49 -1.99 5.83 2.47
CA PHE A 49 -3.36 5.32 2.44
C PHE A 49 -4.12 5.64 3.72
N HIS A 50 -5.38 5.99 3.58
CA HIS A 50 -6.36 6.02 4.65
C HIS A 50 -7.05 4.67 4.76
N TYR A 51 -6.93 4.03 5.92
CA TYR A 51 -7.50 2.71 6.18
C TYR A 51 -8.83 2.75 6.94
N SER A 52 -9.11 3.86 7.61
CA SER A 52 -10.27 4.00 8.50
C SER A 52 -11.27 5.04 8.03
N LEU A 53 -11.04 5.68 6.88
CA LEU A 53 -11.86 6.79 6.39
C LEU A 53 -13.20 6.31 5.82
N VAL A 54 -13.17 5.21 5.09
CA VAL A 54 -14.35 4.57 4.50
C VAL A 54 -14.41 3.12 4.97
N PRO A 55 -15.54 2.62 5.45
CA PRO A 55 -15.68 1.24 5.88
C PRO A 55 -15.25 0.25 4.79
N ASN A 56 -14.43 -0.73 5.15
CA ASN A 56 -13.95 -1.81 4.27
C ASN A 56 -13.24 -1.36 2.98
N LYS A 57 -12.85 -0.09 2.87
CA LYS A 57 -12.16 0.45 1.71
C LYS A 57 -10.87 1.16 2.13
N THR A 58 -9.80 0.86 1.40
CA THR A 58 -8.54 1.60 1.49
C THR A 58 -8.54 2.72 0.46
N VAL A 59 -8.30 3.94 0.88
CA VAL A 59 -8.33 5.14 0.03
C VAL A 59 -6.92 5.67 -0.13
N LEU A 60 -6.46 5.87 -1.37
CA LEU A 60 -5.16 6.44 -1.66
C LEU A 60 -5.15 7.93 -1.27
N SER A 61 -4.09 8.34 -0.58
CA SER A 61 -3.87 9.75 -0.24
C SER A 61 -3.10 10.47 -1.34
N PRO A 62 -3.52 11.69 -1.73
CA PRO A 62 -2.78 12.55 -2.67
C PRO A 62 -1.35 12.89 -2.23
N LEU A 63 -1.03 12.73 -0.93
CA LEU A 63 0.34 12.86 -0.42
C LEU A 63 1.32 11.92 -1.12
N SER A 64 0.85 10.78 -1.63
CA SER A 64 1.65 9.85 -2.43
C SER A 64 2.28 10.51 -3.66
N PHE A 65 1.70 11.61 -4.11
CA PHE A 65 2.13 12.39 -5.28
C PHE A 65 2.51 13.84 -4.93
N GLY A 66 2.75 14.12 -3.64
CA GLY A 66 3.13 15.46 -3.16
C GLY A 66 2.00 16.49 -3.23
N ARG A 67 0.74 16.06 -3.30
CA ARG A 67 -0.44 16.93 -3.39
C ARG A 67 -1.12 17.08 -2.02
N PRO A 68 -1.84 18.20 -1.77
CA PRO A 68 -2.55 18.44 -0.52
C PRO A 68 -3.62 17.37 -0.27
N ASP A 69 -3.77 16.99 0.99
CA ASP A 69 -4.75 16.02 1.46
C ASP A 69 -5.59 16.63 2.57
N PRO A 70 -6.91 16.82 2.38
CA PRO A 70 -7.78 17.46 3.38
C PRO A 70 -7.90 16.62 4.66
N VAL A 71 -7.83 15.29 4.55
CA VAL A 71 -7.89 14.40 5.71
C VAL A 71 -6.62 14.51 6.56
N GLN A 72 -5.44 14.62 5.93
CA GLN A 72 -4.19 14.87 6.66
C GLN A 72 -4.22 16.25 7.34
N GLN A 73 -4.69 17.30 6.65
CA GLN A 73 -4.80 18.64 7.22
C GLN A 73 -5.69 18.64 8.47
N PHE A 74 -6.83 17.96 8.40
CA PHE A 74 -7.74 17.82 9.53
C PHE A 74 -7.13 16.95 10.65
N ALA A 75 -6.47 15.85 10.32
CA ALA A 75 -5.76 15.03 11.30
C ALA A 75 -4.69 15.81 12.06
N ASP A 76 -3.94 16.68 11.36
CA ASP A 76 -2.92 17.52 12.00
C ASP A 76 -3.54 18.56 12.93
N LYS A 77 -4.69 19.13 12.56
CA LYS A 77 -5.43 20.04 13.43
C LYS A 77 -5.90 19.33 14.71
N LEU A 78 -6.51 18.16 14.61
CA LEU A 78 -6.90 17.36 15.75
C LEU A 78 -5.71 16.99 16.66
N LYS A 79 -4.58 16.60 16.08
CA LYS A 79 -3.36 16.27 16.85
C LYS A 79 -2.75 17.46 17.58
N SER A 80 -2.97 18.67 17.09
CA SER A 80 -2.45 19.92 17.69
C SER A 80 -3.39 20.60 18.69
N SER A 81 -4.61 20.09 18.87
CA SER A 81 -5.64 20.70 19.76
C SER A 81 -5.30 20.66 21.25
N GLY A 82 -4.37 19.79 21.67
CA GLY A 82 -4.08 19.55 23.09
C GLY A 82 -5.05 18.60 23.79
N ASN A 83 -6.12 18.17 23.12
CA ASN A 83 -7.09 17.19 23.63
C ASN A 83 -6.65 15.77 23.24
N LYS A 84 -6.59 14.86 24.21
CA LYS A 84 -6.15 13.48 24.02
C LYS A 84 -7.07 12.69 23.07
N ASP A 85 -8.38 12.88 23.18
CA ASP A 85 -9.36 12.15 22.38
C ASP A 85 -9.31 12.60 20.91
N GLU A 86 -9.20 13.91 20.67
CA GLU A 86 -8.96 14.46 19.33
C GLU A 86 -7.64 14.00 18.74
N TRP A 87 -6.58 13.95 19.56
CA TRP A 87 -5.29 13.39 19.12
C TRP A 87 -5.42 11.92 18.67
N ILE A 88 -6.16 11.09 19.41
CA ILE A 88 -6.42 9.68 19.04
C ILE A 88 -7.21 9.61 17.73
N GLN A 89 -8.23 10.45 17.55
CA GLN A 89 -9.00 10.53 16.31
C GLN A 89 -8.10 10.95 15.13
N GLY A 90 -7.29 11.99 15.30
CA GLY A 90 -6.32 12.43 14.29
C GLY A 90 -5.36 11.30 13.88
N LYS A 91 -4.84 10.56 14.86
CA LYS A 91 -3.99 9.37 14.63
C LYS A 91 -4.70 8.24 13.89
N ARG A 92 -6.00 8.10 14.06
CA ARG A 92 -6.80 7.08 13.40
C ARG A 92 -7.01 7.36 11.92
N ILE A 93 -7.24 8.61 11.55
CA ILE A 93 -7.55 9.01 10.16
C ILE A 93 -6.32 9.42 9.37
N GLU A 94 -5.18 9.76 10.02
CA GLU A 94 -3.97 10.12 9.29
C GLU A 94 -3.56 9.02 8.31
N PRO A 95 -3.07 9.37 7.11
CA PRO A 95 -2.64 8.37 6.14
C PRO A 95 -1.41 7.62 6.62
N LYS A 96 -1.36 6.33 6.32
CA LYS A 96 -0.26 5.45 6.67
C LYS A 96 0.55 5.12 5.44
N MET A 97 1.87 5.27 5.54
CA MET A 97 2.80 4.90 4.48
C MET A 97 2.84 3.38 4.30
N ARG A 98 2.82 2.96 3.06
CA ARG A 98 3.10 1.60 2.63
C ARG A 98 4.07 1.65 1.46
N THR A 99 5.13 0.87 1.55
CA THR A 99 6.14 0.78 0.50
C THR A 99 5.84 -0.41 -0.39
N PHE A 100 6.00 -0.22 -1.69
CA PHE A 100 5.86 -1.26 -2.71
C PHE A 100 7.17 -1.42 -3.46
N VAL A 101 7.49 -2.66 -3.83
CA VAL A 101 8.66 -2.97 -4.63
C VAL A 101 8.30 -4.03 -5.67
N PRO A 102 8.75 -3.88 -6.94
CA PRO A 102 8.54 -4.91 -7.94
C PRO A 102 9.39 -6.15 -7.61
N VAL A 103 8.75 -7.31 -7.62
CA VAL A 103 9.39 -8.59 -7.33
C VAL A 103 8.94 -9.65 -8.32
N ILE A 104 9.79 -10.65 -8.51
CA ILE A 104 9.38 -11.97 -8.99
C ILE A 104 9.41 -12.95 -7.84
N VAL A 105 8.49 -13.91 -7.86
CA VAL A 105 8.46 -15.03 -6.92
C VAL A 105 9.20 -16.19 -7.54
N ARG A 106 10.20 -16.74 -6.84
CA ARG A 106 10.99 -17.87 -7.35
C ARG A 106 10.13 -19.13 -7.43
N GLY A 107 10.09 -19.71 -8.61
CA GLY A 107 9.23 -20.84 -8.95
C GLY A 107 7.91 -20.44 -9.63
N GLU A 108 7.59 -19.12 -9.68
CA GLU A 108 6.41 -18.55 -10.32
C GLU A 108 6.79 -17.46 -11.34
N GLU A 109 8.00 -17.52 -11.90
CA GLU A 109 8.54 -16.47 -12.78
C GLU A 109 7.70 -16.25 -14.05
N SER A 110 6.95 -17.26 -14.47
CA SER A 110 6.00 -17.15 -15.59
C SER A 110 4.85 -16.19 -15.35
N GLU A 111 4.53 -15.90 -14.08
CA GLU A 111 3.49 -14.95 -13.70
C GLU A 111 3.94 -13.48 -13.83
N GLY A 112 5.22 -13.25 -14.14
CA GLY A 112 5.78 -11.92 -14.35
C GLY A 112 6.06 -11.15 -13.06
N VAL A 113 6.25 -9.84 -13.21
CA VAL A 113 6.58 -8.94 -12.09
C VAL A 113 5.30 -8.55 -11.33
N LYS A 114 5.37 -8.70 -10.01
CA LYS A 114 4.30 -8.30 -9.08
C LYS A 114 4.82 -7.32 -8.07
N PHE A 115 3.92 -6.52 -7.47
CA PHE A 115 4.28 -5.64 -6.36
C PHE A 115 4.13 -6.34 -5.02
N TRP A 116 5.21 -6.35 -4.26
CA TRP A 116 5.17 -6.70 -2.84
C TRP A 116 5.02 -5.44 -1.99
N GLY A 117 3.89 -5.33 -1.29
CA GLY A 117 3.60 -4.22 -0.40
C GLY A 117 3.89 -4.56 1.06
N PHE A 118 4.65 -3.71 1.76
CA PHE A 118 5.01 -3.89 3.17
C PHE A 118 5.03 -2.57 3.95
N GLY A 119 5.08 -2.69 5.28
CA GLY A 119 5.14 -1.53 6.17
C GLY A 119 6.58 -1.10 6.50
N LYS A 120 6.67 -0.04 7.31
CA LYS A 120 7.93 0.64 7.68
C LYS A 120 9.01 -0.30 8.21
N THR A 121 8.66 -1.32 9.01
CA THR A 121 9.64 -2.22 9.63
C THR A 121 10.44 -3.01 8.59
N VAL A 122 9.73 -3.66 7.63
CA VAL A 122 10.40 -4.40 6.55
C VAL A 122 11.17 -3.45 5.63
N TYR A 123 10.63 -2.24 5.39
CA TYR A 123 11.31 -1.24 4.58
C TYR A 123 12.64 -0.81 5.20
N GLN A 124 12.65 -0.49 6.50
CA GLN A 124 13.89 -0.13 7.21
C GLN A 124 14.91 -1.27 7.19
N GLU A 125 14.48 -2.52 7.33
CA GLU A 125 15.36 -3.69 7.25
C GLU A 125 15.97 -3.84 5.86
N LEU A 126 15.17 -3.67 4.78
CA LEU A 126 15.67 -3.70 3.40
C LEU A 126 16.65 -2.56 3.12
N LEU A 127 16.34 -1.34 3.55
CA LEU A 127 17.26 -0.20 3.39
C LEU A 127 18.56 -0.41 4.14
N GLY A 128 18.52 -1.01 5.34
CA GLY A 128 19.71 -1.36 6.10
C GLY A 128 20.61 -2.37 5.37
N ILE A 129 20.00 -3.35 4.72
CA ILE A 129 20.72 -4.34 3.91
C ILE A 129 21.36 -3.70 2.67
N ILE A 130 20.60 -2.85 1.96
CA ILE A 130 21.10 -2.17 0.74
C ILE A 130 22.24 -1.18 1.07
N ALA A 131 22.17 -0.55 2.25
CA ALA A 131 23.21 0.37 2.73
C ALA A 131 24.50 -0.36 3.14
N ASP A 132 24.47 -1.66 3.35
CA ASP A 132 25.64 -2.47 3.73
C ASP A 132 26.43 -2.85 2.48
N PRO A 133 27.71 -2.41 2.38
CA PRO A 133 28.57 -2.67 1.23
C PRO A 133 28.79 -4.16 0.92
N ASP A 134 28.67 -5.04 1.91
CA ASP A 134 28.88 -6.49 1.74
C ASP A 134 27.77 -7.15 0.91
N TYR A 135 26.60 -6.54 0.83
CA TYR A 135 25.49 -7.06 0.02
C TYR A 135 25.50 -6.52 -1.42
N GLY A 136 25.97 -5.28 -1.62
CA GLY A 136 25.90 -4.60 -2.91
C GLY A 136 24.47 -4.34 -3.37
N ASP A 137 24.28 -4.13 -4.68
CA ASP A 137 22.93 -3.94 -5.24
C ASP A 137 22.18 -5.29 -5.31
N ILE A 138 21.29 -5.50 -4.36
CA ILE A 138 20.47 -6.70 -4.28
C ILE A 138 19.44 -6.78 -5.42
N SER A 139 19.14 -5.66 -6.10
CA SER A 139 18.20 -5.61 -7.22
C SER A 139 18.83 -5.79 -8.59
N ASP A 140 20.18 -5.83 -8.68
CA ASP A 140 20.88 -5.98 -9.95
C ASP A 140 20.37 -7.19 -10.75
N ALA A 141 20.08 -7.00 -12.03
CA ALA A 141 19.48 -8.04 -12.88
C ALA A 141 20.38 -9.26 -13.09
N SER A 142 21.71 -9.06 -13.07
CA SER A 142 22.70 -10.10 -13.34
C SER A 142 23.29 -10.71 -12.07
N ASN A 143 23.60 -9.85 -11.08
CA ASN A 143 24.36 -10.20 -9.88
C ASN A 143 23.64 -9.81 -8.58
N GLY A 144 22.34 -9.61 -8.60
CA GLY A 144 21.60 -9.30 -7.41
C GLY A 144 21.38 -10.51 -6.48
N ARG A 145 20.57 -10.35 -5.44
CA ARG A 145 20.39 -11.40 -4.42
C ARG A 145 18.91 -11.68 -4.17
N ASP A 146 18.58 -12.94 -3.99
CA ASP A 146 17.23 -13.34 -3.60
C ASP A 146 16.98 -13.07 -2.12
N ILE A 147 15.72 -12.82 -1.78
CA ILE A 147 15.24 -12.55 -0.44
C ILE A 147 14.31 -13.68 -0.02
N VAL A 148 14.58 -14.29 1.12
CA VAL A 148 13.65 -15.19 1.79
C VAL A 148 12.74 -14.34 2.67
N VAL A 149 11.45 -14.36 2.39
CA VAL A 149 10.39 -13.72 3.16
C VAL A 149 9.69 -14.80 3.98
N GLU A 150 9.72 -14.66 5.29
CA GLU A 150 9.02 -15.57 6.20
C GLU A 150 7.85 -14.85 6.84
N ARG A 151 6.64 -15.38 6.61
CA ARG A 151 5.38 -14.86 7.15
C ARG A 151 4.85 -15.77 8.24
N GLN A 152 4.77 -15.26 9.45
CA GLN A 152 4.13 -15.90 10.59
C GLN A 152 2.68 -15.40 10.69
N THR A 153 1.76 -16.32 10.96
CA THR A 153 0.36 -16.00 11.25
C THR A 153 0.23 -15.24 12.58
N PRO A 154 -0.90 -14.57 12.85
CA PRO A 154 -1.16 -13.96 14.16
C PRO A 154 -0.94 -14.91 15.34
N ALA A 155 -1.38 -16.18 15.22
CA ALA A 155 -1.23 -17.19 16.26
C ALA A 155 0.25 -17.54 16.52
N GLU A 156 1.05 -17.71 15.47
CA GLU A 156 2.48 -18.02 15.56
C GLU A 156 3.30 -16.84 16.10
N ALA A 157 2.92 -15.61 15.71
CA ALA A 157 3.61 -14.39 16.11
C ALA A 157 3.18 -13.85 17.48
N GLY A 158 2.11 -14.38 18.08
CA GLY A 158 1.58 -13.92 19.36
C GLY A 158 1.02 -12.51 19.35
N ASN A 159 0.55 -12.01 18.17
CA ASN A 159 -0.06 -10.69 18.02
C ASN A 159 -1.18 -10.73 16.97
N GLN A 160 -2.01 -9.68 16.91
CA GLN A 160 -3.18 -9.66 16.00
C GLN A 160 -2.84 -9.49 14.50
N TYR A 161 -1.59 -9.15 14.13
CA TYR A 161 -1.22 -8.85 12.74
C TYR A 161 -0.31 -9.91 12.10
N GLY A 162 0.25 -10.84 12.91
CA GLY A 162 1.33 -11.71 12.47
C GLY A 162 2.66 -10.95 12.32
N LYS A 163 3.69 -11.63 11.81
CA LYS A 163 5.02 -11.04 11.63
C LYS A 163 5.59 -11.42 10.28
N THR A 164 6.24 -10.48 9.62
CA THR A 164 7.03 -10.74 8.41
C THR A 164 8.48 -10.43 8.73
N THR A 165 9.37 -11.39 8.46
CA THR A 165 10.81 -11.24 8.56
C THR A 165 11.45 -11.52 7.21
N ILE A 166 12.60 -10.92 6.95
CA ILE A 166 13.32 -11.08 5.70
C ILE A 166 14.75 -11.56 5.97
N ARG A 167 15.31 -12.23 4.98
CA ARG A 167 16.72 -12.62 4.97
C ARG A 167 17.23 -12.65 3.55
N VAL A 168 18.26 -11.86 3.26
CA VAL A 168 18.93 -11.87 1.96
C VAL A 168 19.83 -13.11 1.86
N LYS A 169 19.79 -13.78 0.71
CA LYS A 169 20.70 -14.91 0.43
C LYS A 169 22.10 -14.41 0.14
N PRO A 170 23.14 -15.12 0.60
CA PRO A 170 24.53 -14.72 0.39
C PRO A 170 24.96 -14.83 -1.07
N ASN A 171 24.35 -15.72 -1.83
CA ASN A 171 24.71 -15.97 -3.23
C ASN A 171 24.09 -14.92 -4.15
N GLN A 172 24.89 -14.40 -5.06
CA GLN A 172 24.42 -13.62 -6.19
C GLN A 172 23.87 -14.56 -7.27
N THR A 173 22.76 -14.15 -7.89
CA THR A 173 22.08 -14.91 -8.94
C THR A 173 21.54 -13.96 -9.99
N ALA A 174 21.39 -14.43 -11.22
CA ALA A 174 20.66 -13.68 -12.25
C ALA A 174 19.15 -13.64 -11.96
N LEU A 175 18.49 -12.64 -12.47
CA LEU A 175 17.04 -12.50 -12.43
C LEU A 175 16.36 -13.65 -13.20
N SER A 176 16.90 -13.95 -14.39
CA SER A 176 16.57 -15.12 -15.22
C SER A 176 17.79 -15.54 -16.04
N ASP A 177 17.93 -16.85 -16.27
CA ASP A 177 18.94 -17.41 -17.20
C ASP A 177 18.45 -17.39 -18.66
N ASP A 178 17.15 -17.21 -18.88
CA ASP A 178 16.55 -17.04 -20.22
C ASP A 178 16.50 -15.56 -20.59
N SER A 179 17.20 -15.20 -21.68
CA SER A 179 17.29 -13.83 -22.17
C SER A 179 15.94 -13.23 -22.57
N ASN A 180 15.02 -14.03 -23.14
CA ASN A 180 13.69 -13.55 -23.53
C ASN A 180 12.83 -13.28 -22.29
N GLN A 181 12.93 -14.14 -21.28
CA GLN A 181 12.25 -13.95 -20.01
C GLN A 181 12.82 -12.73 -19.27
N LEU A 182 14.15 -12.58 -19.26
CA LEU A 182 14.80 -11.41 -18.66
C LEU A 182 14.30 -10.12 -19.29
N GLU A 183 14.23 -10.05 -20.62
CA GLU A 183 13.75 -8.88 -21.34
C GLU A 183 12.30 -8.55 -20.97
N LYS A 184 11.43 -9.54 -20.88
CA LYS A 184 10.04 -9.35 -20.42
C LYS A 184 9.97 -8.81 -19.00
N LEU A 185 10.69 -9.41 -18.07
CA LEU A 185 10.70 -8.99 -16.66
C LEU A 185 11.19 -7.55 -16.46
N LEU A 186 12.08 -7.07 -17.33
CA LEU A 186 12.60 -5.70 -17.26
C LEU A 186 11.72 -4.67 -17.99
N ASN A 187 11.00 -5.07 -19.05
CA ASN A 187 10.28 -4.14 -19.91
C ASN A 187 8.74 -4.23 -19.79
N GLU A 188 8.20 -5.31 -19.23
CA GLU A 188 6.76 -5.52 -19.10
C GLU A 188 6.34 -5.45 -17.61
N GLN A 189 6.53 -4.28 -16.99
CA GLN A 189 6.19 -4.07 -15.58
C GLN A 189 4.93 -3.20 -15.44
N PRO A 190 4.02 -3.53 -14.50
CA PRO A 190 2.92 -2.63 -14.18
C PRO A 190 3.43 -1.32 -13.57
N ASN A 191 2.70 -0.24 -13.77
CA ASN A 191 2.95 1.03 -13.08
C ASN A 191 2.13 1.08 -11.79
N ILE A 192 2.81 1.14 -10.63
CA ILE A 192 2.14 1.14 -9.32
C ILE A 192 1.19 2.33 -9.16
N GLY A 193 1.53 3.49 -9.72
CA GLY A 193 0.69 4.69 -9.66
C GLY A 193 -0.63 4.54 -10.41
N GLU A 194 -0.70 3.66 -11.41
CA GLU A 194 -1.91 3.40 -12.20
C GLU A 194 -2.79 2.28 -11.61
N LEU A 195 -2.29 1.53 -10.61
CA LEU A 195 -3.02 0.45 -9.97
C LEU A 195 -4.02 0.94 -8.91
N TYR A 196 -3.93 2.21 -8.51
CA TYR A 196 -4.81 2.82 -7.53
C TYR A 196 -5.51 4.04 -8.14
N ALA A 197 -6.83 4.10 -7.98
CA ALA A 197 -7.57 5.31 -8.30
C ALA A 197 -7.26 6.39 -7.26
N GLU A 198 -6.79 7.55 -7.71
CA GLU A 198 -6.59 8.69 -6.84
C GLU A 198 -7.90 9.45 -6.67
N PRO A 199 -8.37 9.64 -5.43
CA PRO A 199 -9.54 10.47 -5.17
C PRO A 199 -9.22 11.94 -5.37
N THR A 200 -10.22 12.72 -5.76
CA THR A 200 -10.14 14.17 -5.77
C THR A 200 -10.13 14.73 -4.35
N TYR A 201 -9.72 15.99 -4.19
CA TYR A 201 -9.75 16.68 -2.91
C TYR A 201 -11.18 16.74 -2.33
N ASP A 202 -12.18 16.99 -3.18
CA ASP A 202 -13.59 17.08 -2.76
C ASP A 202 -14.16 15.71 -2.36
N GLU A 203 -13.84 14.63 -3.07
CA GLU A 203 -14.21 13.27 -2.66
C GLU A 203 -13.62 12.90 -1.29
N LEU A 204 -12.39 13.31 -1.00
CA LEU A 204 -11.79 13.08 0.32
C LEU A 204 -12.48 13.90 1.42
N LYS A 205 -12.92 15.14 1.12
CA LYS A 205 -13.74 15.93 2.06
C LYS A 205 -15.07 15.25 2.35
N GLU A 206 -15.76 14.75 1.33
CA GLU A 206 -17.01 14.00 1.49
C GLU A 206 -16.81 12.74 2.34
N HIS A 207 -15.75 11.97 2.08
CA HIS A 207 -15.41 10.81 2.89
C HIS A 207 -15.12 11.17 4.36
N LEU A 208 -14.42 12.29 4.58
CA LEU A 208 -14.15 12.79 5.91
C LEU A 208 -15.44 13.24 6.63
N ALA A 209 -16.32 13.98 5.94
CA ALA A 209 -17.61 14.38 6.47
C ALA A 209 -18.46 13.15 6.86
N GLY A 210 -18.54 12.14 6.01
CA GLY A 210 -19.23 10.88 6.31
C GLY A 210 -18.60 10.10 7.48
N PHE A 211 -17.28 10.18 7.65
CA PHE A 211 -16.61 9.57 8.81
C PHE A 211 -16.97 10.29 10.13
N LEU A 212 -17.12 11.62 10.09
CA LEU A 212 -17.47 12.42 11.26
C LEU A 212 -18.96 12.31 11.63
N ASN A 213 -19.84 12.20 10.62
CA ASN A 213 -21.29 12.11 10.76
C ASN A 213 -21.86 10.81 10.19
N PRO A 214 -21.59 9.64 10.82
CA PRO A 214 -22.03 8.35 10.30
C PRO A 214 -23.56 8.18 10.21
N ASN A 215 -24.35 9.04 10.86
CA ASN A 215 -25.82 8.99 10.86
C ASN A 215 -26.47 9.70 9.65
N ASP A 216 -25.72 10.48 8.87
CA ASP A 216 -26.22 11.15 7.67
C ASP A 216 -26.10 10.29 6.39
N VAL A 217 -25.54 9.09 6.51
CA VAL A 217 -25.40 8.10 5.42
C VAL A 217 -26.34 6.92 5.66
N GLU A 218 -27.60 7.16 6.03
CA GLU A 218 -28.66 6.15 5.97
C GLU A 218 -29.52 6.38 4.74
N GLU A 219 -29.40 5.53 3.70
CA GLU A 219 -30.36 4.48 3.39
C GLU A 219 -29.79 3.51 2.36
N THR A 220 -29.11 2.48 2.75
CA THR A 220 -29.23 1.14 2.14
C THR A 220 -28.45 0.08 2.92
N SER A 221 -29.26 -0.76 3.61
CA SER A 221 -28.99 -2.18 3.90
C SER A 221 -27.98 -2.60 5.00
N ALA A 222 -28.54 -2.76 6.22
CA ALA A 222 -28.47 -3.88 7.21
C ALA A 222 -27.19 -4.70 7.43
N LYS A 223 -26.59 -4.56 8.57
CA LYS A 223 -26.50 -5.38 9.81
C LYS A 223 -25.24 -5.03 10.61
N GLU A 224 -25.48 -4.63 11.85
CA GLU A 224 -24.47 -4.27 12.86
C GLU A 224 -23.54 -5.39 13.28
N PRO A 225 -22.33 -4.98 13.79
CA PRO A 225 -21.99 -5.32 15.17
C PRO A 225 -21.80 -4.04 16.01
N GLU A 226 -22.24 -4.12 17.27
CA GLU A 226 -22.24 -3.07 18.28
C GLU A 226 -20.89 -2.36 18.39
N MET A 227 -20.88 -1.06 18.12
CA MET A 227 -19.78 -0.17 18.43
C MET A 227 -20.07 0.62 19.69
N VAL A 228 -19.12 0.58 20.60
CA VAL A 228 -19.06 1.42 21.80
C VAL A 228 -19.23 2.87 21.39
N THR A 229 -20.34 3.47 21.80
CA THR A 229 -20.65 4.89 21.62
C THR A 229 -19.67 5.72 22.44
N THR A 230 -18.70 6.31 21.77
CA THR A 230 -17.93 7.43 22.32
C THR A 230 -18.77 8.69 22.10
N GLU A 231 -19.03 9.45 23.17
CA GLU A 231 -19.77 10.70 23.12
C GLU A 231 -19.14 11.64 22.08
N LYS A 232 -19.98 12.17 21.19
CA LYS A 232 -19.56 13.15 20.17
C LYS A 232 -19.02 14.39 20.84
N SER A 233 -17.77 14.72 20.61
CA SER A 233 -17.21 16.01 20.97
C SER A 233 -17.69 17.05 19.94
N SER A 234 -18.53 17.98 20.36
CA SER A 234 -19.04 19.09 19.54
C SER A 234 -17.93 19.93 18.90
N ASN A 235 -16.72 19.88 19.44
CA ASN A 235 -15.57 20.63 18.94
C ASN A 235 -15.03 20.12 17.59
N VAL A 236 -15.20 18.83 17.27
CA VAL A 236 -14.63 18.21 16.05
C VAL A 236 -15.42 18.62 14.80
N GLU A 237 -16.76 18.73 14.91
CA GLU A 237 -17.63 19.23 13.84
C GLU A 237 -17.36 20.71 13.57
N ASP A 238 -17.24 21.52 14.62
CA ASP A 238 -16.90 22.95 14.53
C ASP A 238 -15.52 23.17 13.87
N ASP A 239 -14.57 22.30 14.13
CA ASP A 239 -13.23 22.38 13.56
C ASP A 239 -13.18 21.96 12.10
N PHE A 240 -14.02 21.00 11.70
CA PHE A 240 -14.22 20.67 10.29
C PHE A 240 -14.82 21.84 9.52
N ASP A 241 -15.89 22.44 10.03
CA ASP A 241 -16.57 23.57 9.39
C ASP A 241 -15.66 24.79 9.25
N LYS A 242 -14.88 25.11 10.26
CA LYS A 242 -13.89 26.21 10.21
C LYS A 242 -12.78 25.96 9.19
N LEU A 243 -12.45 24.70 8.92
CA LEU A 243 -11.36 24.39 7.99
C LEU A 243 -11.82 24.34 6.52
N PHE A 244 -13.06 23.92 6.28
CA PHE A 244 -13.50 23.59 4.92
C PHE A 244 -14.72 24.38 4.43
N ASN A 245 -15.50 25.01 5.32
CA ASN A 245 -16.76 25.67 4.98
C ASN A 245 -16.79 27.18 5.35
N SER A 246 -15.66 27.76 5.74
CA SER A 246 -15.50 29.19 6.05
C SER A 246 -15.03 30.02 4.86
#